data_7bfb80525e49f613449bd4e9786318fb
#
_entry.id   7bfb80525e49f613449bd4e9786318fb
#
_cell.length_a   1.000
_cell.length_b   1.000
_cell.length_c   1.000
_cell.angle_alpha   90.00
_cell.angle_beta   90.00
_cell.angle_gamma   90.00
#
_symmetry.space_group_name_H-M   'P 1'
#
loop_
_entity.id
_entity.type
_entity.pdbx_description
1 polymer ?
#
loop_
_entity_poly.entity_id
_entity_poly.type
_entity_poly.pdbx_seq_one_letter_code
_entity_poly.pdbx_strand_id
1 'polypeptide(L)'
;MMQDVTDGNINCVIVKDLSRLGREYIETGRYLRRVFPAYGVRFIAITDSIDTAHDSGDDLTVSVKNIMNEAYCRDISIKTRSSLDVKRRNGDFVGAFPVYGYMKAEDNKNLLVPDPYAARVVCDIFRMRLEGASASKIASELNRLGILSPLAYKKNNGLPYAKKGYADKADCKWSATTIIRILQDETYRSEERR
;
A
#
# COMPACT_ATOMS: atom_id res chain seq x y z
N MET A 1 25.08 -4.83 31.91
CA MET A 1 25.65 -4.02 30.80
C MET A 1 25.50 -2.53 31.01
N MET A 2 24.26 -1.95 31.07
CA MET A 2 24.14 -0.48 31.22
C MET A 2 24.66 0.02 32.57
N GLN A 3 24.49 -0.71 33.64
CA GLN A 3 25.05 -0.40 34.95
C GLN A 3 26.58 -0.41 34.91
N ASP A 4 27.19 -1.37 34.25
CA ASP A 4 28.63 -1.46 34.09
C ASP A 4 29.23 -0.34 33.25
N VAL A 5 28.44 0.15 32.26
CA VAL A 5 28.79 1.36 31.48
C VAL A 5 28.75 2.61 32.35
N THR A 6 27.70 2.79 33.16
CA THR A 6 27.57 3.96 34.06
C THR A 6 28.58 3.95 35.17
N ASP A 7 29.00 2.78 35.64
CA ASP A 7 30.02 2.59 36.67
C ASP A 7 31.46 2.70 36.11
N GLY A 8 31.60 2.90 34.78
CA GLY A 8 32.91 3.03 34.13
C GLY A 8 33.70 1.73 33.98
N ASN A 9 33.06 0.59 34.20
CA ASN A 9 33.71 -0.73 34.13
C ASN A 9 33.88 -1.24 32.70
N ILE A 10 33.17 -0.64 31.74
CA ILE A 10 33.17 -1.01 30.32
C ILE A 10 33.47 0.23 29.48
N ASN A 11 34.48 0.14 28.60
CA ASN A 11 34.87 1.17 27.64
C ASN A 11 34.58 0.78 26.19
N CYS A 12 34.15 -0.46 25.93
CA CYS A 12 33.80 -0.94 24.60
C CYS A 12 32.66 -1.93 24.64
N VAL A 13 31.69 -1.79 23.73
CA VAL A 13 30.58 -2.71 23.53
C VAL A 13 30.65 -3.26 22.12
N ILE A 14 30.76 -4.57 21.96
CA ILE A 14 30.81 -5.25 20.67
C ILE A 14 29.58 -6.12 20.54
N VAL A 15 28.83 -5.94 19.45
CA VAL A 15 27.66 -6.76 19.11
C VAL A 15 27.77 -7.33 17.71
N LYS A 16 27.04 -8.40 17.44
CA LYS A 16 26.96 -8.95 16.09
C LYS A 16 26.30 -7.96 15.12
N ASP A 17 25.15 -7.45 15.53
CA ASP A 17 24.30 -6.51 14.77
C ASP A 17 23.54 -5.58 15.74
N LEU A 18 22.99 -4.48 15.23
CA LEU A 18 22.26 -3.48 16.04
C LEU A 18 21.04 -4.06 16.76
N SER A 19 20.42 -5.11 16.23
CA SER A 19 19.24 -5.73 16.85
C SER A 19 19.54 -6.35 18.21
N ARG A 20 20.82 -6.62 18.50
CA ARG A 20 21.29 -7.16 19.80
C ARG A 20 21.39 -6.09 20.88
N LEU A 21 21.50 -4.82 20.51
CA LEU A 21 21.54 -3.73 21.47
C LEU A 21 20.17 -3.43 22.07
N GLY A 22 19.09 -3.56 21.26
CA GLY A 22 17.73 -3.35 21.72
C GLY A 22 16.69 -3.70 20.66
N ARG A 23 15.47 -4.03 21.11
CA ARG A 23 14.34 -4.29 20.23
C ARG A 23 13.69 -3.02 19.71
N GLU A 24 13.90 -1.90 20.40
CA GLU A 24 13.36 -0.59 20.02
C GLU A 24 14.45 0.28 19.39
N TYR A 25 14.26 0.62 18.14
CA TYR A 25 15.21 1.41 17.35
C TYR A 25 15.43 2.82 17.92
N ILE A 26 14.40 3.39 18.56
CA ILE A 26 14.49 4.73 19.20
C ILE A 26 15.46 4.69 20.37
N GLU A 27 15.38 3.67 21.24
CA GLU A 27 16.29 3.49 22.34
C GLU A 27 17.71 3.16 21.87
N THR A 28 17.84 2.28 20.87
CA THR A 28 19.14 1.96 20.25
C THR A 28 19.82 3.23 19.73
N GLY A 29 19.09 4.08 19.01
CA GLY A 29 19.59 5.38 18.56
C GLY A 29 19.97 6.33 19.68
N ARG A 30 19.27 6.32 20.81
CA ARG A 30 19.61 7.11 22.01
C ARG A 30 20.93 6.63 22.64
N TYR A 31 21.12 5.32 22.74
CA TYR A 31 22.36 4.75 23.29
C TYR A 31 23.57 5.15 22.43
N LEU A 32 23.48 4.98 21.12
CA LEU A 32 24.57 5.26 20.19
C LEU A 32 24.92 6.75 20.11
N ARG A 33 23.91 7.66 20.17
CA ARG A 33 24.14 9.08 19.97
C ARG A 33 24.40 9.88 21.24
N ARG A 34 23.90 9.44 22.37
CA ARG A 34 23.96 10.20 23.62
C ARG A 34 24.66 9.44 24.72
N VAL A 35 24.27 8.20 24.97
CA VAL A 35 24.74 7.49 26.16
C VAL A 35 26.19 7.05 26.00
N PHE A 36 26.50 6.25 24.96
CA PHE A 36 27.87 5.76 24.78
C PHE A 36 28.90 6.88 24.57
N PRO A 37 28.65 7.92 23.78
CA PRO A 37 29.57 9.04 23.68
C PRO A 37 29.75 9.80 24.99
N ALA A 38 28.69 10.00 25.80
CA ALA A 38 28.76 10.68 27.08
C ALA A 38 29.62 9.93 28.11
N TYR A 39 29.69 8.61 28.02
CA TYR A 39 30.53 7.76 28.90
C TYR A 39 31.86 7.34 28.24
N GLY A 40 32.19 7.87 27.05
CA GLY A 40 33.40 7.52 26.33
C GLY A 40 33.48 6.04 25.89
N VAL A 41 32.34 5.39 25.72
CA VAL A 41 32.25 3.97 25.34
C VAL A 41 32.26 3.83 23.83
N ARG A 42 33.24 3.07 23.31
CA ARG A 42 33.26 2.68 21.90
C ARG A 42 32.20 1.60 21.63
N PHE A 43 31.51 1.73 20.53
CA PHE A 43 30.53 0.74 20.10
C PHE A 43 30.87 0.16 18.74
N ILE A 44 30.79 -1.17 18.59
CA ILE A 44 31.09 -1.89 17.35
C ILE A 44 29.93 -2.84 17.04
N ALA A 45 29.31 -2.74 15.86
CA ALA A 45 28.38 -3.71 15.30
C ALA A 45 29.00 -4.34 14.03
N ILE A 46 29.40 -5.62 14.13
CA ILE A 46 30.26 -6.29 13.14
C ILE A 46 29.54 -6.41 11.78
N THR A 47 28.30 -6.92 11.78
CA THR A 47 27.54 -7.18 10.55
C THR A 47 27.06 -5.88 9.88
N ASP A 48 26.81 -4.85 10.68
CA ASP A 48 26.34 -3.54 10.20
C ASP A 48 27.48 -2.61 9.85
N SER A 49 28.74 -3.06 10.02
CA SER A 49 29.98 -2.30 9.75
C SER A 49 30.02 -0.95 10.48
N ILE A 50 29.50 -0.87 11.69
CA ILE A 50 29.49 0.32 12.53
C ILE A 50 30.61 0.25 13.55
N ASP A 51 31.45 1.30 13.61
CA ASP A 51 32.49 1.47 14.63
C ASP A 51 32.61 2.94 15.00
N THR A 52 32.18 3.28 16.22
CA THR A 52 32.16 4.67 16.69
C THR A 52 33.52 5.32 16.87
N ALA A 53 34.63 4.57 16.77
CA ALA A 53 35.98 5.11 16.86
C ALA A 53 36.53 5.57 15.49
N HIS A 54 36.01 4.99 14.39
CA HIS A 54 36.48 5.28 13.03
C HIS A 54 35.50 6.14 12.23
N ASP A 55 34.22 6.17 12.64
CA ASP A 55 33.23 6.97 11.98
C ASP A 55 33.31 8.43 12.50
N SER A 56 33.54 9.39 11.62
CA SER A 56 33.28 10.79 11.91
C SER A 56 31.82 10.93 12.31
N GLY A 57 31.53 11.70 13.35
CA GLY A 57 30.19 11.74 13.99
C GLY A 57 29.01 11.96 13.04
N ASP A 58 29.24 12.51 11.83
CA ASP A 58 28.24 12.70 10.79
C ASP A 58 27.94 11.41 10.03
N ASP A 59 28.98 10.60 9.68
CA ASP A 59 28.81 9.34 8.96
C ASP A 59 28.11 8.26 9.78
N LEU A 60 28.45 8.16 11.06
CA LEU A 60 27.75 7.28 12.00
C LEU A 60 26.29 7.67 12.14
N THR A 61 26.01 8.97 12.22
CA THR A 61 24.65 9.50 12.33
C THR A 61 23.80 9.14 11.10
N VAL A 62 24.38 9.22 9.90
CA VAL A 62 23.71 8.86 8.65
C VAL A 62 23.46 7.35 8.59
N SER A 63 24.47 6.54 8.89
CA SER A 63 24.36 5.07 8.85
C SER A 63 23.30 4.56 9.83
N VAL A 64 23.31 5.03 11.08
CA VAL A 64 22.30 4.68 12.08
C VAL A 64 20.91 5.16 11.67
N LYS A 65 20.76 6.36 11.10
CA LYS A 65 19.46 6.84 10.57
C LYS A 65 18.94 5.95 9.46
N ASN A 66 19.79 5.53 8.53
CA ASN A 66 19.38 4.69 7.40
C ASN A 66 18.90 3.32 7.87
N ILE A 67 19.64 2.67 8.77
CA ILE A 67 19.24 1.38 9.36
C ILE A 67 17.92 1.51 10.14
N MET A 68 17.78 2.58 10.93
CA MET A 68 16.53 2.84 11.66
C MET A 68 15.35 3.06 10.72
N ASN A 69 15.53 3.83 9.65
CA ASN A 69 14.49 4.09 8.66
C ASN A 69 14.08 2.80 7.93
N GLU A 70 15.06 1.97 7.55
CA GLU A 70 14.77 0.68 6.89
C GLU A 70 13.98 -0.25 7.80
N ALA A 71 14.40 -0.39 9.04
CA ALA A 71 13.71 -1.22 10.01
C ALA A 71 12.29 -0.70 10.32
N TYR A 72 12.12 0.61 10.43
CA TYR A 72 10.82 1.26 10.60
C TYR A 72 9.89 1.02 9.40
N CYS A 73 10.41 1.18 8.18
CA CYS A 73 9.66 0.89 6.95
C CYS A 73 9.23 -0.59 6.88
N ARG A 74 10.11 -1.51 7.30
CA ARG A 74 9.80 -2.94 7.35
C ARG A 74 8.69 -3.24 8.37
N ASP A 75 8.76 -2.67 9.56
CA ASP A 75 7.75 -2.85 10.61
C ASP A 75 6.38 -2.28 10.19
N ILE A 76 6.35 -1.07 9.63
CA ILE A 76 5.13 -0.49 9.06
C ILE A 76 4.55 -1.39 7.95
N SER A 77 5.40 -1.91 7.06
CA SER A 77 4.96 -2.79 5.97
C SER A 77 4.30 -4.06 6.52
N ILE A 78 4.89 -4.69 7.53
CA ILE A 78 4.33 -5.88 8.17
C ILE A 78 2.98 -5.55 8.84
N LYS A 79 2.91 -4.48 9.64
CA LYS A 79 1.69 -4.05 10.33
C LYS A 79 0.57 -3.71 9.34
N THR A 80 0.91 -2.99 8.27
CA THR A 80 -0.06 -2.62 7.23
C THR A 80 -0.60 -3.85 6.51
N ARG A 81 0.27 -4.79 6.10
CA ARG A 81 -0.17 -6.04 5.47
C ARG A 81 -1.08 -6.85 6.38
N SER A 82 -0.68 -7.03 7.64
CA SER A 82 -1.49 -7.75 8.63
C SER A 82 -2.88 -7.11 8.81
N SER A 83 -2.93 -5.78 8.93
CA SER A 83 -4.20 -5.04 9.05
C SER A 83 -5.08 -5.19 7.80
N LEU A 84 -4.48 -5.12 6.59
CA LEU A 84 -5.22 -5.33 5.34
C LEU A 84 -5.71 -6.77 5.19
N ASP A 85 -4.93 -7.75 5.64
CA ASP A 85 -5.33 -9.17 5.58
C ASP A 85 -6.49 -9.47 6.54
N VAL A 86 -6.50 -8.88 7.73
CA VAL A 86 -7.65 -8.97 8.65
C VAL A 86 -8.89 -8.39 8.00
N LYS A 87 -8.80 -7.19 7.41
CA LYS A 87 -9.92 -6.57 6.70
C LYS A 87 -10.44 -7.45 5.55
N ARG A 88 -9.54 -7.99 4.72
CA ARG A 88 -9.96 -8.90 3.62
C ARG A 88 -10.67 -10.16 4.13
N ARG A 89 -10.17 -10.76 5.23
CA ARG A 89 -10.83 -11.93 5.85
C ARG A 89 -12.21 -11.61 6.41
N ASN A 90 -12.43 -10.37 6.85
CA ASN A 90 -13.74 -9.90 7.31
C ASN A 90 -14.68 -9.54 6.15
N GLY A 91 -14.22 -9.66 4.88
CA GLY A 91 -15.02 -9.27 3.71
C GLY A 91 -15.00 -7.78 3.40
N ASP A 92 -14.15 -7.00 4.07
CA ASP A 92 -14.03 -5.57 3.86
C ASP A 92 -13.37 -5.26 2.51
N PHE A 93 -13.92 -4.29 1.80
CA PHE A 93 -13.27 -3.73 0.62
C PHE A 93 -12.10 -2.82 1.02
N VAL A 94 -10.90 -3.20 0.64
CA VAL A 94 -9.67 -2.46 0.98
C VAL A 94 -9.12 -1.60 -0.18
N GLY A 95 -9.79 -1.59 -1.32
CA GLY A 95 -9.39 -0.82 -2.49
C GLY A 95 -9.66 0.68 -2.33
N ALA A 96 -8.81 1.50 -2.97
CA ALA A 96 -9.00 2.95 -2.98
C ALA A 96 -10.31 3.35 -3.68
N PHE A 97 -10.59 2.70 -4.83
CA PHE A 97 -11.76 2.98 -5.66
C PHE A 97 -12.55 1.70 -5.94
N PRO A 98 -13.89 1.76 -5.88
CA PRO A 98 -14.73 0.64 -6.28
C PRO A 98 -14.60 0.36 -7.78
N VAL A 99 -14.84 -0.90 -8.16
CA VAL A 99 -14.96 -1.29 -9.57
C VAL A 99 -16.24 -0.70 -10.18
N TYR A 100 -16.30 -0.57 -11.50
CA TYR A 100 -17.48 -0.04 -12.19
C TYR A 100 -18.69 -0.94 -11.91
N GLY A 101 -19.83 -0.39 -11.58
CA GLY A 101 -21.02 -1.13 -11.15
C GLY A 101 -21.21 -1.20 -9.64
N TYR A 102 -20.20 -0.78 -8.87
CA TYR A 102 -20.29 -0.67 -7.42
C TYR A 102 -19.91 0.72 -6.94
N MET A 103 -20.42 1.08 -5.78
CA MET A 103 -20.07 2.29 -5.03
C MET A 103 -19.78 1.91 -3.58
N LYS A 104 -19.09 2.77 -2.86
CA LYS A 104 -18.89 2.60 -1.41
C LYS A 104 -20.16 3.01 -0.68
N ALA A 105 -20.59 2.23 0.31
CA ALA A 105 -21.69 2.60 1.17
C ALA A 105 -21.39 3.91 1.92
N GLU A 106 -22.42 4.73 2.15
CA GLU A 106 -22.27 6.01 2.84
C GLU A 106 -21.82 5.82 4.29
N ASP A 107 -22.39 4.84 4.97
CA ASP A 107 -22.12 4.53 6.39
C ASP A 107 -20.81 3.78 6.59
N ASN A 108 -20.39 2.98 5.62
CA ASN A 108 -19.18 2.15 5.72
C ASN A 108 -18.41 2.11 4.39
N LYS A 109 -17.34 2.87 4.34
CA LYS A 109 -16.47 2.94 3.14
C LYS A 109 -15.75 1.61 2.78
N ASN A 110 -15.79 0.62 3.66
CA ASN A 110 -15.25 -0.71 3.40
C ASN A 110 -16.29 -1.67 2.83
N LEU A 111 -17.54 -1.24 2.69
CA LEU A 111 -18.63 -2.02 2.09
C LEU A 111 -18.92 -1.52 0.68
N LEU A 112 -18.98 -2.46 -0.27
CA LEU A 112 -19.43 -2.16 -1.63
C LEU A 112 -20.92 -2.42 -1.75
N VAL A 113 -21.63 -1.47 -2.34
CA VAL A 113 -23.04 -1.60 -2.72
C VAL A 113 -23.19 -1.41 -4.23
N PRO A 114 -24.15 -2.07 -4.89
CA PRO A 114 -24.39 -1.87 -6.31
C PRO A 114 -24.76 -0.42 -6.61
N ASP A 115 -24.11 0.14 -7.65
CA ASP A 115 -24.50 1.43 -8.22
C ASP A 115 -25.71 1.20 -9.12
N PRO A 116 -26.86 1.87 -8.91
CA PRO A 116 -28.11 1.57 -9.62
C PRO A 116 -27.99 1.70 -11.15
N TYR A 117 -27.18 2.62 -11.65
CA TYR A 117 -26.97 2.83 -13.07
C TYR A 117 -25.88 1.92 -13.62
N ALA A 118 -24.69 1.99 -13.03
CA ALA A 118 -23.52 1.28 -13.54
C ALA A 118 -23.65 -0.24 -13.41
N ALA A 119 -24.35 -0.76 -12.38
CA ALA A 119 -24.59 -2.18 -12.22
C ALA A 119 -25.46 -2.76 -13.37
N ARG A 120 -26.48 -2.02 -13.82
CA ARG A 120 -27.28 -2.45 -14.99
C ARG A 120 -26.43 -2.59 -16.25
N VAL A 121 -25.55 -1.63 -16.49
CA VAL A 121 -24.62 -1.68 -17.63
C VAL A 121 -23.70 -2.90 -17.54
N VAL A 122 -23.20 -3.23 -16.36
CA VAL A 122 -22.40 -4.45 -16.14
C VAL A 122 -23.23 -5.70 -16.47
N CYS A 123 -24.46 -5.80 -15.96
CA CYS A 123 -25.34 -6.93 -16.29
C CYS A 123 -25.60 -7.07 -17.81
N ASP A 124 -25.78 -5.94 -18.51
CA ASP A 124 -25.97 -5.95 -19.96
C ASP A 124 -24.71 -6.42 -20.70
N ILE A 125 -23.51 -6.04 -20.23
CA ILE A 125 -22.25 -6.52 -20.78
C ILE A 125 -22.15 -8.05 -20.65
N PHE A 126 -22.45 -8.60 -19.46
CA PHE A 126 -22.44 -10.04 -19.25
C PHE A 126 -23.51 -10.76 -20.10
N ARG A 127 -24.71 -10.20 -20.21
CA ARG A 127 -25.78 -10.74 -21.07
C ARG A 127 -25.34 -10.81 -22.54
N MET A 128 -24.87 -9.69 -23.10
CA MET A 128 -24.38 -9.66 -24.47
C MET A 128 -23.24 -10.66 -24.70
N ARG A 129 -22.40 -10.87 -23.69
CA ARG A 129 -21.31 -11.84 -23.78
C ARG A 129 -21.84 -13.28 -23.81
N LEU A 130 -22.85 -13.62 -23.01
CA LEU A 130 -23.52 -14.91 -23.01
C LEU A 130 -24.24 -15.19 -24.35
N GLU A 131 -24.76 -14.16 -24.99
CA GLU A 131 -25.34 -14.20 -26.34
C GLU A 131 -24.29 -14.37 -27.46
N GLY A 132 -23.00 -14.47 -27.10
CA GLY A 132 -21.91 -14.73 -28.06
C GLY A 132 -21.26 -13.47 -28.64
N ALA A 133 -21.62 -12.27 -28.19
CA ALA A 133 -20.99 -11.06 -28.70
C ALA A 133 -19.50 -10.96 -28.30
N SER A 134 -18.66 -10.52 -29.22
CA SER A 134 -17.25 -10.23 -28.94
C SER A 134 -17.10 -8.95 -28.09
N ALA A 135 -16.01 -8.83 -27.35
CA ALA A 135 -15.74 -7.64 -26.54
C ALA A 135 -15.73 -6.34 -27.38
N SER A 136 -15.23 -6.41 -28.62
CA SER A 136 -15.24 -5.28 -29.54
C SER A 136 -16.66 -4.90 -29.96
N LYS A 137 -17.52 -5.88 -30.24
CA LYS A 137 -18.92 -5.66 -30.61
C LYS A 137 -19.70 -5.05 -29.44
N ILE A 138 -19.49 -5.55 -28.21
CA ILE A 138 -20.09 -4.99 -27.00
C ILE A 138 -19.66 -3.53 -26.81
N ALA A 139 -18.36 -3.22 -26.90
CA ALA A 139 -17.85 -1.86 -26.76
C ALA A 139 -18.46 -0.92 -27.83
N SER A 140 -18.57 -1.37 -29.08
CA SER A 140 -19.18 -0.58 -30.15
C SER A 140 -20.66 -0.31 -29.90
N GLU A 141 -21.39 -1.27 -29.40
CA GLU A 141 -22.82 -1.15 -29.09
C GLU A 141 -23.05 -0.17 -27.93
N LEU A 142 -22.27 -0.28 -26.84
CA LEU A 142 -22.36 0.66 -25.72
C LEU A 142 -22.03 2.10 -26.15
N ASN A 143 -21.04 2.27 -27.04
CA ASN A 143 -20.71 3.59 -27.61
C ASN A 143 -21.84 4.12 -28.51
N ARG A 144 -22.45 3.24 -29.31
CA ARG A 144 -23.59 3.60 -30.19
C ARG A 144 -24.80 4.06 -29.37
N LEU A 145 -25.05 3.41 -28.22
CA LEU A 145 -26.12 3.76 -27.28
C LEU A 145 -25.81 4.99 -26.42
N GLY A 146 -24.61 5.57 -26.53
CA GLY A 146 -24.21 6.71 -25.74
C GLY A 146 -23.98 6.41 -24.24
N ILE A 147 -23.82 5.13 -23.89
CA ILE A 147 -23.59 4.70 -22.50
C ILE A 147 -22.19 5.14 -22.06
N LEU A 148 -22.12 5.84 -20.93
CA LEU A 148 -20.85 6.36 -20.43
C LEU A 148 -19.89 5.25 -20.04
N SER A 149 -18.66 5.31 -20.54
CA SER A 149 -17.58 4.40 -20.11
C SER A 149 -17.25 4.63 -18.63
N PRO A 150 -16.58 3.68 -17.94
CA PRO A 150 -16.24 3.83 -16.53
C PRO A 150 -15.50 5.13 -16.19
N LEU A 151 -14.62 5.59 -17.08
CA LEU A 151 -13.90 6.85 -16.90
C LEU A 151 -14.80 8.05 -17.10
N ALA A 152 -15.61 8.05 -18.17
CA ALA A 152 -16.58 9.12 -18.45
C ALA A 152 -17.62 9.23 -17.33
N TYR A 153 -18.09 8.09 -16.80
CA TYR A 153 -19.04 8.02 -15.70
C TYR A 153 -18.46 8.65 -14.42
N LYS A 154 -17.22 8.28 -14.08
CA LYS A 154 -16.54 8.87 -12.92
C LYS A 154 -16.35 10.37 -13.05
N LYS A 155 -15.98 10.84 -14.24
CA LYS A 155 -15.81 12.28 -14.54
C LYS A 155 -17.13 13.03 -14.41
N ASN A 156 -18.21 12.48 -14.94
CA ASN A 156 -19.54 13.09 -14.90
C ASN A 156 -20.08 13.20 -13.48
N ASN A 157 -19.77 12.23 -12.62
CA ASN A 157 -20.23 12.19 -11.22
C ASN A 157 -19.27 12.90 -10.26
N GLY A 158 -18.25 13.61 -10.72
CA GLY A 158 -17.30 14.36 -9.89
C GLY A 158 -16.50 13.47 -8.93
N LEU A 159 -16.40 12.16 -9.20
CA LEU A 159 -15.66 11.25 -8.34
C LEU A 159 -14.16 11.53 -8.40
N PRO A 160 -13.44 11.47 -7.27
CA PRO A 160 -12.00 11.75 -7.21
C PRO A 160 -11.23 10.65 -7.96
N TYR A 161 -11.12 10.82 -9.26
CA TYR A 161 -10.29 9.99 -10.12
C TYR A 161 -9.66 10.88 -11.17
N ALA A 162 -8.44 11.32 -10.90
CA ALA A 162 -7.65 12.00 -11.91
C ALA A 162 -6.21 11.54 -11.83
N LYS A 163 -5.81 10.62 -12.70
CA LYS A 163 -4.44 10.69 -13.20
C LYS A 163 -4.38 11.97 -14.05
N LYS A 164 -3.56 12.95 -13.64
CA LYS A 164 -3.18 14.08 -14.48
C LYS A 164 -2.82 13.55 -15.87
N GLY A 165 -3.46 14.06 -16.94
CA GLY A 165 -3.25 13.60 -18.31
C GLY A 165 -4.31 12.65 -18.88
N TYR A 166 -5.19 12.04 -18.06
CA TYR A 166 -6.36 11.30 -18.55
C TYR A 166 -7.65 12.13 -18.53
N ALA A 167 -7.67 13.21 -17.76
CA ALA A 167 -8.83 14.09 -17.63
C ALA A 167 -9.13 14.88 -18.92
N ASP A 168 -8.13 15.13 -19.77
CA ASP A 168 -8.24 15.97 -20.96
C ASP A 168 -8.59 15.22 -22.24
N LYS A 169 -8.65 13.87 -22.20
CA LYS A 169 -9.12 13.11 -23.37
C LYS A 169 -10.63 13.26 -23.48
N ALA A 170 -11.06 14.09 -24.41
CA ALA A 170 -12.46 14.38 -24.70
C ALA A 170 -13.31 13.14 -25.06
N ASP A 171 -12.67 12.03 -25.44
CA ASP A 171 -13.29 10.80 -25.91
C ASP A 171 -13.02 9.61 -24.99
N CYS A 172 -13.64 9.62 -23.82
CA CYS A 172 -13.62 8.45 -22.93
C CYS A 172 -14.64 7.39 -23.40
N LYS A 173 -14.37 6.75 -24.56
CA LYS A 173 -15.24 5.70 -25.13
C LYS A 173 -14.97 4.33 -24.52
N TRP A 174 -15.94 3.43 -24.62
CA TRP A 174 -15.74 2.03 -24.34
C TRP A 174 -14.73 1.43 -25.30
N SER A 175 -13.84 0.58 -24.77
CA SER A 175 -12.87 -0.20 -25.55
C SER A 175 -13.04 -1.69 -25.25
N ALA A 176 -12.62 -2.55 -26.19
CA ALA A 176 -12.61 -3.99 -25.97
C ALA A 176 -11.81 -4.39 -24.73
N THR A 177 -10.69 -3.69 -24.44
CA THR A 177 -9.88 -3.92 -23.26
C THR A 177 -10.65 -3.65 -21.96
N THR A 178 -11.47 -2.60 -21.92
CA THR A 178 -12.31 -2.28 -20.76
C THR A 178 -13.36 -3.37 -20.54
N ILE A 179 -14.01 -3.85 -21.61
CA ILE A 179 -14.97 -4.96 -21.53
C ILE A 179 -14.31 -6.23 -21.03
N ILE A 180 -13.14 -6.60 -21.56
CA ILE A 180 -12.40 -7.80 -21.11
C ILE A 180 -12.06 -7.70 -19.61
N ARG A 181 -11.61 -6.55 -19.14
CA ARG A 181 -11.31 -6.34 -17.72
C ARG A 181 -12.54 -6.55 -16.84
N ILE A 182 -13.69 -6.02 -17.23
CA ILE A 182 -14.96 -6.23 -16.50
C ILE A 182 -15.33 -7.70 -16.47
N LEU A 183 -15.25 -8.39 -17.61
CA LEU A 183 -15.62 -9.82 -17.70
C LEU A 183 -14.66 -10.76 -16.93
N GLN A 184 -13.43 -10.34 -16.68
CA GLN A 184 -12.41 -11.09 -15.96
C GLN A 184 -12.29 -10.74 -14.47
N ASP A 185 -12.89 -9.64 -14.03
CA ASP A 185 -12.77 -9.17 -12.65
C ASP A 185 -13.54 -10.09 -11.71
N GLU A 186 -12.85 -10.62 -10.71
CA GLU A 186 -13.41 -11.53 -9.71
C GLU A 186 -14.51 -10.91 -8.85
N THR A 187 -14.53 -9.58 -8.74
CA THR A 187 -15.54 -8.86 -7.95
C THR A 187 -16.96 -9.08 -8.46
N TYR A 188 -17.14 -9.41 -9.75
CA TYR A 188 -18.46 -9.70 -10.34
C TYR A 188 -18.87 -11.17 -10.26
N ARG A 189 -18.02 -12.04 -9.73
CA ARG A 189 -18.40 -13.42 -9.49
C ARG A 189 -19.27 -13.48 -8.25
N SER A 190 -20.40 -14.20 -8.35
CA SER A 190 -21.32 -14.35 -7.23
C SER A 190 -20.64 -14.99 -6.01
N GLU A 191 -21.11 -14.62 -4.82
CA GLU A 191 -20.51 -14.85 -3.52
C GLU A 191 -20.51 -16.29 -3.01
N GLU A 192 -20.29 -17.30 -3.81
CA GLU A 192 -20.13 -18.68 -3.32
C GLU A 192 -18.77 -18.94 -2.63
N ARG A 193 -18.01 -17.86 -2.30
CA ARG A 193 -16.84 -17.98 -1.44
C ARG A 193 -17.11 -17.31 -0.10
N ARG A 194 -17.94 -17.95 0.71
CA ARG A 194 -17.93 -17.79 2.16
C ARG A 194 -16.98 -18.81 2.78
#